data_1ced3801090028b61c39cbc2fe745fdf
#
_entry.id   1ced3801090028b61c39cbc2fe745fdf
#
_cell.length_a   1.000
_cell.length_b   1.000
_cell.length_c   1.000
_cell.angle_alpha   90.00
_cell.angle_beta   90.00
_cell.angle_gamma   90.00
#
_symmetry.space_group_name_H-M   'P 1'
#
loop_
_entity.id
_entity.type
_entity.pdbx_description
1 polymer ?
#
loop_
_entity_poly.entity_id
_entity_poly.type
_entity_poly.pdbx_seq_one_letter_code
_entity_poly.pdbx_strand_id
1 'polypeptide(L)'
;MKKLFMIAGPMGVGKTTVCQALKTSLDKSVFLDGDWCWDMHPFNVNEETKTMVLDNICFLLNNFIKCSALDNIIFCWVMHEQAIMDGILARLNTDNCRVLPVCLALKERLQGDILRGLRQEDVIKRSLERLKLYDEFKGIKLDVTKDTVQDTVQKLLACAENECH
;
A
#
# COMPACT_ATOMS: atom_id res chain seq x y z
N MET A 1 -13.44 14.21 9.55
CA MET A 1 -12.65 14.14 8.31
C MET A 1 -12.25 12.68 8.10
N LYS A 2 -12.46 12.14 6.90
CA LYS A 2 -12.11 10.75 6.56
C LYS A 2 -10.58 10.57 6.51
N LYS A 3 -10.12 9.34 6.67
CA LYS A 3 -8.70 8.98 6.55
C LYS A 3 -8.51 8.00 5.40
N LEU A 4 -7.55 8.29 4.50
CA LEU A 4 -7.13 7.39 3.42
C LEU A 4 -5.68 6.97 3.67
N PHE A 5 -5.49 5.75 4.12
CA PHE A 5 -4.18 5.12 4.25
C PHE A 5 -3.74 4.58 2.89
N MET A 6 -2.65 5.12 2.34
CA MET A 6 -2.04 4.68 1.08
C MET A 6 -0.77 3.89 1.41
N ILE A 7 -0.91 2.57 1.53
CA ILE A 7 0.16 1.69 2.02
C ILE A 7 0.96 1.14 0.85
N ALA A 8 2.15 1.67 0.65
CA ALA A 8 3.13 1.19 -0.32
C ALA A 8 4.11 0.19 0.33
N GLY A 9 4.85 -0.52 -0.50
CA GLY A 9 5.93 -1.38 -0.03
C GLY A 9 6.19 -2.55 -0.98
N PRO A 10 7.35 -3.19 -0.88
CA PRO A 10 7.75 -4.28 -1.77
C PRO A 10 6.84 -5.50 -1.62
N MET A 11 6.89 -6.37 -2.61
CA MET A 11 6.20 -7.66 -2.57
C MET A 11 6.72 -8.49 -1.39
N GLY A 12 5.79 -9.12 -0.65
CA GLY A 12 6.14 -9.99 0.49
C GLY A 12 6.46 -9.25 1.79
N VAL A 13 6.34 -7.91 1.87
CA VAL A 13 6.52 -7.15 3.12
C VAL A 13 5.39 -7.37 4.13
N GLY A 14 4.27 -7.94 3.70
CA GLY A 14 3.11 -8.21 4.56
C GLY A 14 2.01 -7.14 4.48
N LYS A 15 1.98 -6.30 3.43
CA LYS A 15 0.97 -5.24 3.25
C LYS A 15 -0.47 -5.73 3.50
N THR A 16 -0.88 -6.75 2.77
CA THR A 16 -2.25 -7.30 2.83
C THR A 16 -2.60 -7.73 4.26
N THR A 17 -1.69 -8.45 4.94
CA THR A 17 -1.91 -8.92 6.32
C THR A 17 -2.03 -7.76 7.31
N VAL A 18 -1.13 -6.78 7.22
CA VAL A 18 -1.15 -5.59 8.06
C VAL A 18 -2.41 -4.76 7.81
N CYS A 19 -2.79 -4.56 6.53
CA CYS A 19 -3.98 -3.80 6.17
C CYS A 19 -5.28 -4.48 6.63
N GLN A 20 -5.37 -5.82 6.58
CA GLN A 20 -6.50 -6.55 7.14
C GLN A 20 -6.59 -6.38 8.66
N ALA A 21 -5.48 -6.43 9.38
CA ALA A 21 -5.44 -6.20 10.80
C ALA A 21 -5.77 -4.73 11.15
N LEU A 22 -5.26 -3.77 10.39
CA LEU A 22 -5.59 -2.35 10.54
C LEU A 22 -7.08 -2.10 10.32
N LYS A 23 -7.69 -2.71 9.30
CA LYS A 23 -9.12 -2.63 9.04
C LYS A 23 -9.94 -3.07 10.25
N THR A 24 -9.58 -4.17 10.88
CA THR A 24 -10.32 -4.68 12.06
C THR A 24 -10.06 -3.87 13.33
N SER A 25 -9.02 -3.05 13.37
CA SER A 25 -8.68 -2.16 14.49
C SER A 25 -9.30 -0.77 14.37
N LEU A 26 -9.90 -0.44 13.23
CA LEU A 26 -10.55 0.83 12.96
C LEU A 26 -12.06 0.65 12.78
N ASP A 27 -12.84 1.51 13.40
CA ASP A 27 -14.28 1.55 13.16
C ASP A 27 -14.59 2.13 11.77
N LYS A 28 -15.74 1.74 11.18
CA LYS A 28 -16.21 2.23 9.88
C LYS A 28 -15.12 2.21 8.80
N SER A 29 -14.47 1.09 8.67
CA SER A 29 -13.30 0.90 7.80
C SER A 29 -13.59 0.01 6.61
N VAL A 30 -12.86 0.25 5.51
CA VAL A 30 -12.83 -0.59 4.31
C VAL A 30 -11.39 -0.78 3.86
N PHE A 31 -11.10 -1.95 3.29
CA PHE A 31 -9.79 -2.27 2.73
C PHE A 31 -9.90 -2.69 1.27
N LEU A 32 -9.02 -2.14 0.44
CA LEU A 32 -8.80 -2.52 -0.95
C LEU A 32 -7.32 -2.89 -1.15
N ASP A 33 -7.07 -4.09 -1.64
CA ASP A 33 -5.77 -4.46 -2.19
C ASP A 33 -5.78 -4.21 -3.70
N GLY A 34 -4.82 -3.45 -4.22
CA GLY A 34 -4.72 -3.15 -5.64
C GLY A 34 -4.54 -4.41 -6.51
N ASP A 35 -3.94 -5.46 -5.95
CA ASP A 35 -3.77 -6.73 -6.65
C ASP A 35 -5.11 -7.43 -6.93
N TRP A 36 -6.18 -7.18 -6.16
CA TRP A 36 -7.52 -7.71 -6.46
C TRP A 36 -8.12 -7.14 -7.75
N CYS A 37 -7.70 -5.93 -8.14
CA CYS A 37 -8.12 -5.34 -9.42
C CYS A 37 -7.34 -5.93 -10.61
N TRP A 38 -6.34 -6.75 -10.32
CA TRP A 38 -5.47 -7.42 -11.29
C TRP A 38 -5.69 -8.93 -11.37
N ASP A 39 -6.65 -9.47 -10.63
CA ASP A 39 -6.93 -10.91 -10.59
C ASP A 39 -7.62 -11.36 -11.89
N MET A 40 -6.81 -11.82 -12.85
CA MET A 40 -7.26 -12.25 -14.17
C MET A 40 -6.52 -13.51 -14.65
N HIS A 41 -7.16 -14.30 -15.50
CA HIS A 41 -6.56 -15.46 -16.13
C HIS A 41 -6.76 -15.46 -17.66
N PRO A 42 -5.71 -15.61 -18.49
CA PRO A 42 -4.30 -15.60 -18.09
C PRO A 42 -3.87 -14.20 -17.60
N PHE A 43 -2.88 -14.18 -16.71
CA PHE A 43 -2.31 -12.89 -16.23
C PHE A 43 -1.62 -12.17 -17.38
N ASN A 44 -2.12 -10.97 -17.71
CA ASN A 44 -1.63 -10.17 -18.84
C ASN A 44 -1.38 -8.73 -18.42
N VAL A 45 -0.20 -8.22 -18.68
CA VAL A 45 0.23 -6.86 -18.36
C VAL A 45 0.55 -6.13 -19.66
N ASN A 46 -0.34 -5.24 -20.06
CA ASN A 46 -0.16 -4.32 -21.20
C ASN A 46 -0.76 -2.95 -20.84
N GLU A 47 -0.68 -1.98 -21.72
CA GLU A 47 -1.18 -0.62 -21.45
C GLU A 47 -2.70 -0.58 -21.20
N GLU A 48 -3.46 -1.42 -21.90
CA GLU A 48 -4.91 -1.51 -21.72
C GLU A 48 -5.27 -2.07 -20.34
N THR A 49 -4.63 -3.18 -19.92
CA THR A 49 -4.90 -3.79 -18.61
C THR A 49 -4.39 -2.91 -17.46
N LYS A 50 -3.27 -2.20 -17.63
CA LYS A 50 -2.81 -1.20 -16.65
C LYS A 50 -3.82 -0.08 -16.47
N THR A 51 -4.36 0.45 -17.57
CA THR A 51 -5.37 1.51 -17.54
C THR A 51 -6.63 1.01 -16.86
N MET A 52 -7.13 -0.17 -17.23
CA MET A 52 -8.29 -0.80 -16.62
C MET A 52 -8.13 -0.96 -15.10
N VAL A 53 -6.98 -1.44 -14.65
CA VAL A 53 -6.71 -1.65 -13.21
C VAL A 53 -6.71 -0.31 -12.46
N LEU A 54 -6.04 0.71 -13.00
CA LEU A 54 -6.02 2.04 -12.39
C LEU A 54 -7.43 2.66 -12.36
N ASP A 55 -8.23 2.47 -13.41
CA ASP A 55 -9.63 2.93 -13.45
C ASP A 55 -10.46 2.25 -12.37
N ASN A 56 -10.34 0.93 -12.22
CA ASN A 56 -11.04 0.16 -11.20
C ASN A 56 -10.64 0.61 -9.78
N ILE A 57 -9.34 0.76 -9.52
CA ILE A 57 -8.83 1.24 -8.23
C ILE A 57 -9.41 2.62 -7.90
N CYS A 58 -9.28 3.58 -8.82
CA CYS A 58 -9.76 4.95 -8.61
C CYS A 58 -11.28 5.02 -8.45
N PHE A 59 -12.02 4.21 -9.21
CA PHE A 59 -13.48 4.10 -9.09
C PHE A 59 -13.89 3.60 -7.70
N LEU A 60 -13.28 2.50 -7.23
CA LEU A 60 -13.58 1.93 -5.91
C LEU A 60 -13.21 2.90 -4.79
N LEU A 61 -12.01 3.50 -4.83
CA LEU A 61 -11.57 4.44 -3.80
C LEU A 61 -12.48 5.67 -3.73
N ASN A 62 -12.89 6.24 -4.87
CA ASN A 62 -13.83 7.36 -4.90
C ASN A 62 -15.21 6.99 -4.32
N ASN A 63 -15.68 5.76 -4.56
CA ASN A 63 -16.94 5.28 -3.97
C ASN A 63 -16.82 5.14 -2.45
N PHE A 64 -15.70 4.63 -1.93
CA PHE A 64 -15.45 4.56 -0.49
C PHE A 64 -15.36 5.95 0.15
N ILE A 65 -14.67 6.90 -0.51
CA ILE A 65 -14.56 8.28 -0.05
C ILE A 65 -15.95 8.95 0.03
N LYS A 66 -16.83 8.70 -0.93
CA LYS A 66 -18.20 9.24 -0.95
C LYS A 66 -19.14 8.57 0.07
N CYS A 67 -18.88 7.32 0.46
CA CYS A 67 -19.77 6.56 1.33
C CYS A 67 -19.79 7.11 2.76
N SER A 68 -20.92 7.60 3.24
CA SER A 68 -21.07 8.16 4.58
C SER A 68 -20.92 7.13 5.71
N ALA A 69 -21.05 5.84 5.43
CA ALA A 69 -20.85 4.77 6.39
C ALA A 69 -19.37 4.47 6.68
N LEU A 70 -18.44 5.07 5.93
CA LEU A 70 -17.01 4.82 6.05
C LEU A 70 -16.27 6.08 6.49
N ASP A 71 -15.40 5.92 7.47
CA ASP A 71 -14.51 6.97 7.97
C ASP A 71 -13.03 6.67 7.67
N ASN A 72 -12.68 5.37 7.55
CA ASN A 72 -11.32 4.90 7.34
C ASN A 72 -11.22 4.05 6.08
N ILE A 73 -10.47 4.52 5.10
CA ILE A 73 -10.21 3.83 3.84
C ILE A 73 -8.75 3.37 3.84
N ILE A 74 -8.54 2.09 3.63
CA ILE A 74 -7.21 1.50 3.61
C ILE A 74 -6.99 0.95 2.21
N PHE A 75 -5.94 1.40 1.56
CA PHE A 75 -5.53 0.93 0.25
C PHE A 75 -4.08 0.49 0.29
N CYS A 76 -3.77 -0.69 -0.21
CA CYS A 76 -2.39 -1.10 -0.41
C CYS A 76 -2.12 -1.57 -1.83
N TRP A 77 -0.91 -1.26 -2.28
CA TRP A 77 -0.40 -1.77 -3.55
C TRP A 77 1.12 -1.67 -3.62
N VAL A 78 1.73 -2.12 -4.72
CA VAL A 78 3.19 -2.09 -4.87
C VAL A 78 3.72 -0.66 -4.91
N MET A 79 3.12 0.27 -5.63
CA MET A 79 3.44 1.72 -5.71
C MET A 79 4.94 2.05 -5.51
N HIS A 80 5.80 1.35 -6.26
CA HIS A 80 7.25 1.48 -6.13
C HIS A 80 7.80 2.78 -6.72
N GLU A 81 7.05 3.42 -7.61
CA GLU A 81 7.35 4.74 -8.16
C GLU A 81 6.37 5.76 -7.60
N GLN A 82 6.88 6.93 -7.19
CA GLN A 82 6.05 8.01 -6.67
C GLN A 82 4.96 8.42 -7.67
N ALA A 83 5.27 8.39 -8.97
CA ALA A 83 4.33 8.72 -10.05
C ALA A 83 3.06 7.83 -10.04
N ILE A 84 3.15 6.58 -9.59
CA ILE A 84 1.98 5.70 -9.47
C ILE A 84 1.04 6.22 -8.39
N MET A 85 1.56 6.58 -7.22
CA MET A 85 0.78 7.14 -6.13
C MET A 85 0.19 8.50 -6.51
N ASP A 86 0.99 9.38 -7.08
CA ASP A 86 0.57 10.71 -7.52
C ASP A 86 -0.53 10.62 -8.60
N GLY A 87 -0.40 9.66 -9.54
CA GLY A 87 -1.39 9.39 -10.58
C GLY A 87 -2.73 8.88 -10.02
N ILE A 88 -2.71 8.07 -8.97
CA ILE A 88 -3.93 7.64 -8.27
C ILE A 88 -4.54 8.85 -7.53
N LEU A 89 -3.76 9.57 -6.72
CA LEU A 89 -4.24 10.69 -5.93
C LEU A 89 -4.84 11.81 -6.79
N ALA A 90 -4.25 12.12 -7.95
CA ALA A 90 -4.77 13.09 -8.89
C ALA A 90 -6.18 12.77 -9.44
N ARG A 91 -6.62 11.52 -9.31
CA ARG A 91 -7.93 11.02 -9.78
C ARG A 91 -8.93 10.82 -8.65
N LEU A 92 -8.54 11.09 -7.40
CA LEU A 92 -9.41 10.96 -6.23
C LEU A 92 -9.92 12.33 -5.77
N ASN A 93 -11.17 12.36 -5.30
CA ASN A 93 -11.72 13.52 -4.62
C ASN A 93 -11.38 13.46 -3.13
N THR A 94 -10.26 14.05 -2.75
CA THR A 94 -9.71 14.00 -1.39
C THR A 94 -9.97 15.28 -0.56
N ASP A 95 -10.82 16.21 -1.02
CA ASP A 95 -11.05 17.52 -0.37
C ASP A 95 -11.41 17.41 1.12
N ASN A 96 -12.17 16.36 1.51
CA ASN A 96 -12.57 16.08 2.89
C ASN A 96 -11.90 14.81 3.44
N CYS A 97 -10.76 14.43 2.89
CA CYS A 97 -10.06 13.20 3.24
C CYS A 97 -8.60 13.50 3.57
N ARG A 98 -8.16 13.15 4.78
CA ARG A 98 -6.74 13.18 5.14
C ARG A 98 -6.05 11.99 4.48
N VAL A 99 -5.13 12.27 3.57
CA VAL A 99 -4.31 11.24 2.92
C VAL A 99 -3.08 10.95 3.76
N LEU A 100 -2.83 9.68 4.02
CA LEU A 100 -1.71 9.15 4.81
C LEU A 100 -0.86 8.22 3.93
N PRO A 101 0.11 8.76 3.18
CA PRO A 101 1.03 7.96 2.38
C PRO A 101 2.07 7.33 3.30
N VAL A 102 2.10 5.99 3.34
CA VAL A 102 3.01 5.21 4.18
C VAL A 102 3.69 4.14 3.34
N CYS A 103 5.01 4.01 3.47
CA CYS A 103 5.77 2.92 2.89
C CYS A 103 6.24 1.96 4.00
N LEU A 104 5.87 0.68 3.88
CA LEU A 104 6.41 -0.38 4.71
C LEU A 104 7.75 -0.84 4.12
N ALA A 105 8.84 -0.62 4.83
CA ALA A 105 10.20 -0.96 4.40
C ALA A 105 10.75 -2.14 5.20
N LEU A 106 11.52 -2.99 4.53
CA LEU A 106 12.29 -4.10 5.14
C LEU A 106 13.75 -3.87 4.83
N LYS A 107 14.56 -3.44 5.79
CA LYS A 107 15.98 -3.21 5.56
C LYS A 107 16.82 -4.49 5.49
N GLU A 108 16.46 -5.55 6.20
CA GLU A 108 17.28 -6.75 6.33
C GLU A 108 16.61 -8.07 5.87
N ARG A 109 15.27 -8.11 5.77
CA ARG A 109 14.54 -9.38 5.56
C ARG A 109 14.72 -9.96 4.16
N LEU A 110 14.88 -9.13 3.14
CA LEU A 110 15.13 -9.58 1.77
C LEU A 110 16.49 -10.27 1.61
N GLN A 111 17.50 -9.83 2.35
CA GLN A 111 18.81 -10.51 2.37
C GLN A 111 18.72 -11.88 3.01
N GLY A 112 17.90 -12.04 4.05
CA GLY A 112 17.67 -13.33 4.72
C GLY A 112 16.93 -14.36 3.87
N ASP A 113 15.95 -13.93 3.05
CA ASP A 113 15.21 -14.82 2.13
C ASP A 113 16.08 -15.26 0.94
N ILE A 114 17.05 -14.44 0.52
CA ILE A 114 18.10 -14.77 -0.46
C ILE A 114 18.96 -15.92 0.07
N LEU A 115 19.45 -15.77 1.29
CA LEU A 115 20.34 -16.75 1.93
C LEU A 115 19.67 -18.10 2.19
N ARG A 116 18.32 -18.13 2.24
CA ARG A 116 17.54 -19.36 2.46
C ARG A 116 17.08 -20.05 1.19
N GLY A 117 17.38 -19.50 -0.01
CA GLY A 117 16.99 -20.09 -1.31
C GLY A 117 15.48 -20.18 -1.53
N LEU A 118 14.66 -19.39 -0.79
CA LEU A 118 13.20 -19.46 -0.80
C LEU A 118 12.55 -18.80 -2.02
N ARG A 119 13.33 -18.12 -2.87
CA ARG A 119 12.85 -17.45 -4.10
C ARG A 119 13.86 -17.58 -5.23
N GLN A 120 13.38 -17.55 -6.48
CA GLN A 120 14.26 -17.52 -7.66
C GLN A 120 15.10 -16.23 -7.68
N GLU A 121 16.38 -16.34 -8.06
CA GLU A 121 17.35 -15.22 -8.06
C GLU A 121 16.86 -13.99 -8.83
N ASP A 122 16.18 -14.18 -9.96
CA ASP A 122 15.66 -13.08 -10.79
C ASP A 122 14.56 -12.27 -10.08
N VAL A 123 13.70 -12.93 -9.30
CA VAL A 123 12.64 -12.27 -8.52
C VAL A 123 13.25 -11.45 -7.39
N ILE A 124 14.32 -11.95 -6.80
CA ILE A 124 15.04 -11.30 -5.70
C ILE A 124 15.78 -10.06 -6.23
N LYS A 125 16.50 -10.19 -7.34
CA LYS A 125 17.21 -9.06 -7.96
C LYS A 125 16.27 -7.91 -8.32
N ARG A 126 15.14 -8.21 -8.95
CA ARG A 126 14.09 -7.21 -9.25
C ARG A 126 13.50 -6.58 -7.98
N SER A 127 13.36 -7.35 -6.91
CA SER A 127 12.84 -6.83 -5.62
C SER A 127 13.86 -5.90 -4.96
N LEU A 128 15.15 -6.20 -5.04
CA LEU A 128 16.23 -5.35 -4.51
C LEU A 128 16.39 -4.05 -5.32
N GLU A 129 16.27 -4.13 -6.65
CA GLU A 129 16.28 -2.94 -7.52
C GLU A 129 15.08 -2.03 -7.21
N ARG A 130 13.90 -2.61 -6.98
CA ARG A 130 12.70 -1.87 -6.59
C ARG A 130 12.79 -1.26 -5.19
N LEU A 131 13.53 -1.85 -4.27
CA LEU A 131 13.72 -1.26 -2.93
C LEU A 131 14.35 0.12 -2.99
N LYS A 132 15.29 0.33 -3.90
CA LYS A 132 15.92 1.66 -4.11
C LYS A 132 14.92 2.73 -4.54
N LEU A 133 13.88 2.33 -5.29
CA LEU A 133 12.83 3.27 -5.73
C LEU A 133 11.99 3.77 -4.55
N TYR A 134 11.88 2.98 -3.47
CA TYR A 134 11.20 3.44 -2.24
C TYR A 134 12.03 4.45 -1.44
N ASP A 135 13.33 4.63 -1.76
CA ASP A 135 14.14 5.68 -1.12
C ASP A 135 13.66 7.09 -1.50
N GLU A 136 13.03 7.24 -2.67
CA GLU A 136 12.46 8.51 -3.16
C GLU A 136 10.98 8.70 -2.74
N PHE A 137 10.40 7.75 -2.01
CA PHE A 137 9.02 7.80 -1.58
C PHE A 137 8.75 9.03 -0.71
N LYS A 138 7.76 9.84 -1.12
CA LYS A 138 7.30 11.03 -0.39
C LYS A 138 6.17 10.66 0.58
N GLY A 139 6.52 10.47 1.83
CA GLY A 139 5.58 10.07 2.88
C GLY A 139 6.30 9.44 4.06
N ILE A 140 5.53 8.82 4.93
CA ILE A 140 6.04 8.18 6.13
C ILE A 140 6.67 6.83 5.75
N LYS A 141 7.94 6.63 6.12
CA LYS A 141 8.63 5.34 5.93
C LYS A 141 8.68 4.60 7.27
N LEU A 142 8.02 3.47 7.34
CA LEU A 142 8.05 2.60 8.53
C LEU A 142 8.96 1.40 8.26
N ASP A 143 10.03 1.30 9.04
CA ASP A 143 10.84 0.10 9.10
C ASP A 143 10.10 -0.96 9.91
N VAL A 144 9.69 -2.04 9.22
CA VAL A 144 8.91 -3.14 9.81
C VAL A 144 9.73 -4.45 9.87
N THR A 145 11.05 -4.35 9.74
CA THR A 145 11.94 -5.52 9.68
C THR A 145 11.79 -6.44 10.89
N LYS A 146 11.62 -5.87 12.07
CA LYS A 146 11.53 -6.59 13.36
C LYS A 146 10.12 -6.55 13.95
N ASP A 147 9.18 -5.91 13.29
CA ASP A 147 7.83 -5.71 13.80
C ASP A 147 6.97 -6.97 13.63
N THR A 148 6.13 -7.21 14.59
CA THR A 148 4.95 -8.04 14.41
C THR A 148 3.88 -7.28 13.62
N VAL A 149 2.85 -7.98 13.16
CA VAL A 149 1.69 -7.34 12.51
C VAL A 149 1.08 -6.30 13.43
N GLN A 150 0.94 -6.61 14.73
CA GLN A 150 0.36 -5.70 15.73
C GLN A 150 1.23 -4.46 15.95
N ASP A 151 2.55 -4.61 16.02
CA ASP A 151 3.47 -3.46 16.15
C ASP A 151 3.33 -2.51 14.97
N THR A 152 3.25 -3.06 13.75
CA THR A 152 3.06 -2.27 12.53
C THR A 152 1.71 -1.56 12.53
N VAL A 153 0.63 -2.22 12.96
CA VAL A 153 -0.70 -1.61 13.10
C VAL A 153 -0.66 -0.46 14.09
N GLN A 154 -0.02 -0.61 15.25
CA GLN A 154 0.10 0.46 16.24
C GLN A 154 0.86 1.68 15.68
N LYS A 155 1.94 1.45 14.93
CA LYS A 155 2.67 2.53 14.24
C LYS A 155 1.78 3.26 13.23
N LEU A 156 0.97 2.54 12.45
CA LEU A 156 0.03 3.14 11.48
C LEU A 156 -1.06 3.96 12.17
N LEU A 157 -1.60 3.48 13.29
CA LEU A 157 -2.57 4.22 14.09
C LEU A 157 -1.96 5.50 14.66
N ALA A 158 -0.75 5.43 15.20
CA ALA A 158 -0.03 6.60 15.70
C ALA A 158 0.23 7.65 14.59
N CYS A 159 0.56 7.22 13.36
CA CYS A 159 0.67 8.12 12.21
C CYS A 159 -0.66 8.84 11.88
N ALA A 160 -1.78 8.19 12.14
CA ALA A 160 -3.10 8.75 11.88
C ALA A 160 -3.59 9.69 12.98
N GLU A 161 -3.04 9.60 14.19
CA GLU A 161 -3.37 10.44 15.34
C GLU A 161 -2.47 11.69 15.41
N ASN A 162 -1.19 11.53 15.06
CA ASN A 162 -0.26 12.65 15.07
C ASN A 162 -0.60 13.63 13.94
N GLU A 163 -0.94 14.85 14.29
CA GLU A 163 -0.92 15.98 13.36
C GLU A 163 0.54 16.19 12.92
N CYS A 164 0.87 15.74 11.72
CA CYS A 164 2.13 16.16 11.12
C CYS A 164 2.03 17.66 10.86
N HIS A 165 2.70 18.42 11.70
CA HIS A 165 3.00 19.83 11.45
C HIS A 165 3.96 19.98 10.29
#